data_1495facd15fefceb8cb6d50ce9b34776
#
_entry.id   1495facd15fefceb8cb6d50ce9b34776
#
_cell.length_a   1.000
_cell.length_b   1.000
_cell.length_c   1.000
_cell.angle_alpha   90.00
_cell.angle_beta   90.00
_cell.angle_gamma   90.00
#
_symmetry.space_group_name_H-M   'P 1'
#
loop_
_entity.id
_entity.type
_entity.pdbx_description
1 polymer ?
#
loop_
_entity_poly.entity_id
_entity_poly.type
_entity_poly.pdbx_seq_one_letter_code
_entity_poly.pdbx_strand_id
1 'polypeptide(L)'
;MNKLYRRVAGSVFSLVLLVGFVACSASREQQESPRVETAFDSFDRFQDSVLGGDLFTRIAASKIDARYRVLFSRYQTSTALAKLGSDDVALLFRAARADFLYSISPGALDDMQLDLSELRRRGIMRNDNDGKVYAALLESRLFDKARSFAKVHRLAAVEPVPDVVDDAVRKGPTMLLVRDGGKKLIRKSVDLREGPLIVVISSPLCHFCQRAIRSIESDAVLRPLMRDHALWIVPPDQSNPFATVATWNRLHPHEQMAFVYRREEWPMVERWETPVFYFLKNGHVVSKVRGWPRAGRKAEIRRSLRLAGLT
;
A
#
# COMPACT_ATOMS: atom_id res chain seq x y z
N MET A 1 101.39 -10.04 46.14
CA MET A 1 101.36 -9.30 47.43
C MET A 1 99.99 -8.66 47.58
N ASN A 2 99.26 -9.17 48.61
CA ASN A 2 98.37 -8.45 49.52
C ASN A 2 97.37 -7.41 48.93
N LYS A 3 96.18 -7.37 49.25
CA LYS A 3 95.24 -7.60 50.35
C LYS A 3 93.91 -6.99 49.94
N LEU A 4 92.90 -7.59 50.14
CA LEU A 4 91.85 -7.50 51.17
C LEU A 4 90.67 -6.57 50.96
N TYR A 5 89.45 -7.17 50.87
CA TYR A 5 88.17 -6.86 51.53
C TYR A 5 87.49 -5.48 51.27
N ARG A 6 86.29 -5.46 50.80
CA ARG A 6 85.10 -5.39 51.66
C ARG A 6 83.76 -5.42 50.84
N ARG A 7 82.88 -6.24 51.33
CA ARG A 7 81.44 -6.32 50.96
C ARG A 7 80.77 -5.02 51.33
N VAL A 8 79.89 -4.53 50.45
CA VAL A 8 78.71 -3.76 50.82
C VAL A 8 77.54 -4.21 49.93
N ALA A 9 76.53 -4.73 50.62
CA ALA A 9 75.29 -5.09 50.02
C ALA A 9 74.50 -3.83 49.68
N GLY A 10 74.03 -3.74 48.41
CA GLY A 10 73.12 -2.67 47.94
C GLY A 10 71.95 -3.30 47.28
N SER A 11 70.79 -3.21 47.95
CA SER A 11 69.50 -3.65 47.50
C SER A 11 69.12 -3.02 46.20
N VAL A 12 68.88 -3.86 45.20
CA VAL A 12 68.24 -3.41 43.94
C VAL A 12 66.74 -3.44 44.17
N PHE A 13 66.15 -2.27 44.32
CA PHE A 13 64.70 -2.09 44.30
C PHE A 13 64.23 -2.29 42.85
N SER A 14 63.66 -3.45 42.59
CA SER A 14 62.90 -3.68 41.36
C SER A 14 61.56 -2.93 41.44
N LEU A 15 61.47 -1.84 40.71
CA LEU A 15 60.23 -1.10 40.50
C LEU A 15 59.40 -1.87 39.48
N VAL A 16 58.46 -2.66 39.93
CA VAL A 16 57.44 -3.32 39.11
C VAL A 16 56.41 -2.24 38.75
N LEU A 17 56.46 -1.72 37.52
CA LEU A 17 55.44 -0.90 36.95
C LEU A 17 54.18 -1.76 36.67
N LEU A 18 53.25 -1.74 37.58
CA LEU A 18 51.87 -2.25 37.36
C LEU A 18 51.16 -1.29 36.40
N VAL A 19 51.19 -1.62 35.08
CA VAL A 19 50.31 -1.01 34.10
C VAL A 19 48.91 -1.57 34.35
N GLY A 20 48.13 -0.82 35.13
CA GLY A 20 46.72 -1.09 35.30
C GLY A 20 45.98 -0.92 33.97
N PHE A 21 45.66 -2.04 33.32
CA PHE A 21 44.62 -2.03 32.25
C PHE A 21 43.29 -1.65 32.90
N VAL A 22 42.93 -0.41 32.85
CA VAL A 22 41.54 0.01 33.05
C VAL A 22 40.76 -0.49 31.82
N ALA A 23 40.22 -1.69 31.95
CA ALA A 23 39.20 -2.17 31.03
C ALA A 23 38.00 -1.21 31.15
N CYS A 24 37.94 -0.24 30.23
CA CYS A 24 36.76 0.56 30.03
C CYS A 24 35.67 -0.40 29.48
N SER A 25 34.95 -1.04 30.41
CA SER A 25 33.71 -1.75 30.09
C SER A 25 32.75 -0.68 29.60
N ALA A 26 32.78 -0.38 28.31
CA ALA A 26 31.70 0.31 27.65
C ALA A 26 30.48 -0.59 27.83
N SER A 27 29.70 -0.31 28.86
CA SER A 27 28.33 -0.78 28.97
C SER A 27 27.64 -0.31 27.68
N ARG A 28 27.53 -1.24 26.69
CA ARG A 28 26.53 -1.08 25.67
C ARG A 28 25.22 -0.98 26.44
N GLU A 29 24.72 0.21 26.63
CA GLU A 29 23.32 0.41 26.93
C GLU A 29 22.59 -0.42 25.87
N GLN A 30 22.09 -1.57 26.29
CA GLN A 30 21.09 -2.30 25.53
C GLN A 30 19.91 -1.33 25.47
N GLN A 31 19.85 -0.58 24.37
CA GLN A 31 18.72 0.28 24.07
C GLN A 31 17.53 -0.66 24.04
N GLU A 32 16.78 -0.67 25.14
CA GLU A 32 15.59 -1.50 25.30
C GLU A 32 14.71 -1.25 24.09
N SER A 33 14.48 -2.30 23.32
CA SER A 33 13.66 -2.20 22.13
C SER A 33 12.30 -1.65 22.51
N PRO A 34 11.80 -0.58 21.85
CA PRO A 34 10.52 0.00 22.19
C PRO A 34 9.43 -1.08 22.24
N ARG A 35 8.56 -1.02 23.24
CA ARG A 35 7.40 -1.92 23.34
C ARG A 35 6.54 -1.79 22.09
N VAL A 36 5.78 -2.82 21.73
CA VAL A 36 4.92 -2.82 20.54
C VAL A 36 3.98 -1.62 20.54
N GLU A 37 3.40 -1.26 21.67
CA GLU A 37 2.54 -0.09 21.83
C GLU A 37 3.26 1.21 21.46
N THR A 38 4.46 1.45 22.01
CA THR A 38 5.26 2.65 21.68
C THR A 38 5.64 2.70 20.19
N ALA A 39 5.94 1.54 19.60
CA ALA A 39 6.22 1.44 18.17
C ALA A 39 4.97 1.76 17.35
N PHE A 40 3.81 1.27 17.78
CA PHE A 40 2.53 1.53 17.13
C PHE A 40 2.17 3.02 17.16
N ASP A 41 2.26 3.68 18.32
CA ASP A 41 2.01 5.11 18.46
C ASP A 41 2.96 5.96 17.59
N SER A 42 4.23 5.51 17.50
CA SER A 42 5.21 6.17 16.63
C SER A 42 4.88 6.00 15.16
N PHE A 43 4.33 4.85 14.78
CA PHE A 43 3.91 4.56 13.41
C PHE A 43 2.67 5.36 13.02
N ASP A 44 1.68 5.40 13.90
CA ASP A 44 0.43 6.14 13.70
C ASP A 44 0.70 7.63 13.48
N ARG A 45 1.47 8.27 14.37
CA ARG A 45 1.90 9.66 14.20
C ARG A 45 2.71 9.89 12.91
N PHE A 46 3.54 8.93 12.53
CA PHE A 46 4.29 9.02 11.29
C PHE A 46 3.35 8.98 10.07
N GLN A 47 2.37 8.07 10.06
CA GLN A 47 1.35 8.01 9.01
C GLN A 47 0.62 9.34 8.89
N ASP A 48 0.15 9.91 9.98
CA ASP A 48 -0.53 11.22 9.99
C ASP A 48 0.36 12.32 9.39
N SER A 49 1.64 12.33 9.73
CA SER A 49 2.59 13.33 9.19
C SER A 49 2.80 13.20 7.69
N VAL A 50 2.85 11.97 7.17
CA VAL A 50 3.00 11.70 5.74
C VAL A 50 1.70 11.99 4.98
N LEU A 51 0.57 11.64 5.57
CA LEU A 51 -0.75 11.76 4.95
C LEU A 51 -1.29 13.19 4.96
N GLY A 52 -0.84 14.03 5.88
CA GLY A 52 -1.19 15.45 5.93
C GLY A 52 -0.72 16.27 4.73
N GLY A 53 0.28 15.79 3.97
CA GLY A 53 0.84 16.46 2.81
C GLY A 53 0.45 15.84 1.46
N ASP A 54 0.58 14.53 1.31
CA ASP A 54 0.55 13.85 0.01
C ASP A 54 -0.11 12.46 0.05
N LEU A 55 -1.38 12.44 0.41
CA LEU A 55 -2.23 11.24 0.43
C LEU A 55 -2.11 10.43 -0.88
N PHE A 56 -2.02 9.09 -0.76
CA PHE A 56 -2.11 8.14 -1.88
C PHE A 56 -1.06 8.29 -3.00
N THR A 57 0.10 8.88 -2.69
CA THR A 57 1.24 8.88 -3.61
C THR A 57 2.09 7.63 -3.42
N ARG A 58 2.84 7.23 -4.46
CA ARG A 58 3.84 6.16 -4.34
C ARG A 58 4.92 6.48 -3.31
N ILE A 59 5.31 7.76 -3.22
CA ILE A 59 6.32 8.22 -2.26
C ILE A 59 5.80 8.05 -0.84
N ALA A 60 4.56 8.44 -0.57
CA ALA A 60 3.93 8.25 0.73
C ALA A 60 3.83 6.75 1.07
N ALA A 61 3.34 5.93 0.15
CA ALA A 61 3.25 4.48 0.30
C ALA A 61 4.61 3.85 0.65
N SER A 62 5.66 4.19 -0.10
CA SER A 62 7.02 3.68 0.14
C SER A 62 7.59 4.12 1.49
N LYS A 63 7.33 5.36 1.92
CA LYS A 63 7.76 5.85 3.24
C LYS A 63 7.05 5.12 4.37
N ILE A 64 5.76 4.86 4.23
CA ILE A 64 4.95 4.14 5.22
C ILE A 64 5.46 2.70 5.35
N ASP A 65 5.61 1.96 4.24
CA ASP A 65 6.15 0.59 4.23
C ASP A 65 7.57 0.53 4.84
N ALA A 66 8.46 1.44 4.47
CA ALA A 66 9.80 1.49 5.05
C ALA A 66 9.76 1.72 6.57
N ARG A 67 8.91 2.63 7.04
CA ARG A 67 8.75 2.91 8.47
C ARG A 67 8.15 1.73 9.22
N TYR A 68 7.14 1.08 8.63
CA TYR A 68 6.56 -0.14 9.15
C TYR A 68 7.63 -1.21 9.38
N ARG A 69 8.42 -1.50 8.37
CA ARG A 69 9.49 -2.52 8.46
C ARG A 69 10.52 -2.22 9.54
N VAL A 70 10.95 -0.96 9.65
CA VAL A 70 11.92 -0.55 10.68
C VAL A 70 11.38 -0.79 12.09
N LEU A 71 10.10 -0.54 12.32
CA LEU A 71 9.51 -0.66 13.64
C LEU A 71 9.11 -2.09 14.01
N PHE A 72 8.63 -2.89 13.05
CA PHE A 72 7.90 -4.12 13.38
C PHE A 72 8.55 -5.42 12.88
N SER A 73 9.46 -5.41 11.88
CA SER A 73 10.02 -6.66 11.30
C SER A 73 10.58 -7.63 12.35
N ARG A 74 11.16 -7.12 13.43
CA ARG A 74 11.71 -7.95 14.52
C ARG A 74 10.67 -8.77 15.27
N TYR A 75 9.40 -8.37 15.22
CA TYR A 75 8.29 -9.06 15.87
C TYR A 75 7.61 -10.06 14.93
N GLN A 76 7.82 -9.94 13.63
CA GLN A 76 7.11 -10.68 12.59
C GLN A 76 7.75 -12.05 12.31
N THR A 77 7.85 -12.86 13.38
CA THR A 77 8.19 -14.28 13.32
C THR A 77 7.34 -15.04 14.33
N SER A 78 7.02 -16.30 14.03
CA SER A 78 6.22 -17.14 14.94
C SER A 78 6.82 -17.23 16.36
N THR A 79 8.16 -17.29 16.44
CA THR A 79 8.87 -17.35 17.72
C THR A 79 8.77 -16.06 18.51
N ALA A 80 8.84 -14.90 17.84
CA ALA A 80 8.70 -13.61 18.50
C ALA A 80 7.25 -13.38 18.95
N LEU A 81 6.28 -13.64 18.08
CA LEU A 81 4.86 -13.50 18.39
C LEU A 81 4.44 -14.36 19.60
N ALA A 82 4.95 -15.59 19.70
CA ALA A 82 4.63 -16.48 20.81
C ALA A 82 5.03 -15.92 22.19
N LYS A 83 6.00 -14.98 22.24
CA LYS A 83 6.49 -14.34 23.48
C LYS A 83 5.74 -13.06 23.85
N LEU A 84 4.94 -12.51 22.93
CA LEU A 84 4.21 -11.26 23.11
C LEU A 84 2.87 -11.49 23.80
N GLY A 85 2.33 -10.44 24.42
CA GLY A 85 0.96 -10.41 24.89
C GLY A 85 -0.05 -10.43 23.73
N SER A 86 -1.27 -10.81 24.00
CA SER A 86 -2.32 -10.88 22.96
C SER A 86 -2.68 -9.52 22.39
N ASP A 87 -2.64 -8.49 23.23
CA ASP A 87 -2.91 -7.11 22.78
C ASP A 87 -1.77 -6.61 21.89
N ASP A 88 -0.51 -6.98 22.17
CA ASP A 88 0.61 -6.66 21.28
C ASP A 88 0.44 -7.28 19.90
N VAL A 89 0.06 -8.58 19.83
CA VAL A 89 -0.19 -9.24 18.54
C VAL A 89 -1.34 -8.56 17.79
N ALA A 90 -2.38 -8.13 18.50
CA ALA A 90 -3.48 -7.39 17.88
C ALA A 90 -3.04 -6.00 17.38
N LEU A 91 -2.10 -5.33 18.06
CA LEU A 91 -1.51 -4.07 17.58
C LEU A 91 -0.63 -4.30 16.35
N LEU A 92 0.16 -5.39 16.31
CA LEU A 92 0.93 -5.77 15.13
C LEU A 92 0.03 -6.00 13.91
N PHE A 93 -1.05 -6.75 14.07
CA PHE A 93 -2.04 -6.94 13.00
C PHE A 93 -2.60 -5.60 12.50
N ARG A 94 -2.90 -4.67 13.41
CA ARG A 94 -3.40 -3.33 13.06
C ARG A 94 -2.34 -2.52 12.31
N ALA A 95 -1.09 -2.58 12.73
CA ALA A 95 0.03 -1.91 12.08
C ALA A 95 0.26 -2.46 10.67
N ALA A 96 0.29 -3.79 10.50
CA ALA A 96 0.41 -4.44 9.20
C ALA A 96 -0.75 -4.07 8.27
N ARG A 97 -1.98 -4.06 8.78
CA ARG A 97 -3.15 -3.63 8.00
C ARG A 97 -3.08 -2.15 7.61
N ALA A 98 -2.62 -1.28 8.51
CA ALA A 98 -2.46 0.14 8.23
C ALA A 98 -1.40 0.40 7.16
N ASP A 99 -0.25 -0.29 7.20
CA ASP A 99 0.72 -0.24 6.10
C ASP A 99 0.11 -0.73 4.79
N PHE A 100 -0.51 -1.92 4.81
CA PHE A 100 -1.08 -2.53 3.61
C PHE A 100 -2.07 -1.61 2.88
N LEU A 101 -2.88 -0.84 3.59
CA LEU A 101 -3.86 0.10 3.01
C LEU A 101 -3.22 1.08 2.02
N TYR A 102 -1.99 1.50 2.28
CA TYR A 102 -1.29 2.49 1.45
C TYR A 102 -0.30 1.84 0.49
N SER A 103 0.43 0.82 0.96
CA SER A 103 1.53 0.21 0.21
C SER A 103 1.11 -0.94 -0.71
N ILE A 104 0.08 -1.68 -0.35
CA ILE A 104 -0.27 -3.01 -0.89
C ILE A 104 0.97 -3.93 -0.86
N SER A 105 1.79 -3.79 0.19
CA SER A 105 3.04 -4.53 0.36
C SER A 105 2.76 -6.02 0.57
N PRO A 106 3.41 -6.92 -0.21
CA PRO A 106 3.33 -8.35 0.06
C PRO A 106 3.79 -8.72 1.46
N GLY A 107 4.83 -8.04 1.99
CA GLY A 107 5.32 -8.27 3.35
C GLY A 107 4.29 -7.91 4.42
N ALA A 108 3.60 -6.77 4.27
CA ALA A 108 2.53 -6.40 5.20
C ALA A 108 1.36 -7.42 5.17
N LEU A 109 1.03 -7.97 3.98
CA LEU A 109 0.03 -9.02 3.87
C LEU A 109 0.47 -10.33 4.54
N ASP A 110 1.73 -10.72 4.37
CA ASP A 110 2.27 -11.92 5.02
C ASP A 110 2.25 -11.74 6.55
N ASP A 111 2.61 -10.57 7.05
CA ASP A 111 2.56 -10.22 8.47
C ASP A 111 1.11 -10.24 9.01
N MET A 112 0.14 -9.69 8.26
CA MET A 112 -1.29 -9.78 8.62
C MET A 112 -1.75 -11.24 8.76
N GLN A 113 -1.31 -12.12 7.87
CA GLN A 113 -1.67 -13.54 7.93
C GLN A 113 -1.01 -14.26 9.11
N LEU A 114 0.25 -13.93 9.40
CA LEU A 114 1.00 -14.47 10.52
C LEU A 114 0.38 -14.06 11.85
N ASP A 115 0.10 -12.76 12.03
CA ASP A 115 -0.53 -12.22 13.24
C ASP A 115 -1.93 -12.80 13.47
N LEU A 116 -2.73 -12.90 12.39
CA LEU A 116 -4.06 -13.52 12.46
C LEU A 116 -3.98 -14.98 12.88
N SER A 117 -3.00 -15.73 12.36
CA SER A 117 -2.79 -17.13 12.71
C SER A 117 -2.46 -17.28 14.20
N GLU A 118 -1.62 -16.41 14.75
CA GLU A 118 -1.28 -16.40 16.16
C GLU A 118 -2.46 -16.00 17.04
N LEU A 119 -3.24 -14.97 16.67
CA LEU A 119 -4.47 -14.61 17.39
C LEU A 119 -5.46 -15.76 17.43
N ARG A 120 -5.62 -16.48 16.33
CA ARG A 120 -6.49 -17.68 16.26
C ARG A 120 -5.96 -18.81 17.15
N ARG A 121 -4.66 -19.07 17.13
CA ARG A 121 -4.05 -20.08 17.99
C ARG A 121 -4.33 -19.83 19.48
N ARG A 122 -4.45 -18.55 19.87
CA ARG A 122 -4.81 -18.12 21.22
C ARG A 122 -6.33 -18.10 21.50
N GLY A 123 -7.16 -18.45 20.53
CA GLY A 123 -8.62 -18.37 20.65
C GLY A 123 -9.18 -16.94 20.63
N ILE A 124 -8.38 -15.97 20.18
CA ILE A 124 -8.79 -14.57 20.13
C ILE A 124 -9.39 -14.28 18.75
N MET A 125 -10.72 -14.32 18.71
CA MET A 125 -11.47 -13.95 17.52
C MET A 125 -11.94 -12.50 17.67
N ARG A 126 -11.18 -11.56 17.09
CA ARG A 126 -11.63 -10.17 16.97
C ARG A 126 -12.39 -10.00 15.66
N ASN A 127 -13.55 -9.36 15.77
CA ASN A 127 -14.47 -9.17 14.66
C ASN A 127 -13.77 -8.62 13.41
N ASP A 128 -13.99 -9.31 12.29
CA ASP A 128 -13.63 -8.88 10.94
C ASP A 128 -12.13 -8.92 10.56
N ASN A 129 -11.24 -9.48 11.38
CA ASN A 129 -9.85 -9.64 10.97
C ASN A 129 -9.72 -10.59 9.77
N ASP A 130 -10.56 -11.61 9.70
CA ASP A 130 -10.62 -12.52 8.56
C ASP A 130 -11.06 -11.81 7.28
N GLY A 131 -12.10 -10.99 7.39
CA GLY A 131 -12.58 -10.16 6.28
C GLY A 131 -11.50 -9.20 5.78
N LYS A 132 -10.69 -8.63 6.69
CA LYS A 132 -9.57 -7.75 6.32
C LYS A 132 -8.46 -8.48 5.57
N VAL A 133 -8.08 -9.69 6.00
CA VAL A 133 -7.09 -10.51 5.28
C VAL A 133 -7.66 -10.95 3.93
N TYR A 134 -8.92 -11.37 3.89
CA TYR A 134 -9.60 -11.73 2.65
C TYR A 134 -9.61 -10.56 1.65
N ALA A 135 -9.99 -9.36 2.09
CA ALA A 135 -9.97 -8.15 1.26
C ALA A 135 -8.55 -7.85 0.76
N ALA A 136 -7.54 -7.93 1.64
CA ALA A 136 -6.15 -7.71 1.26
C ALA A 136 -5.64 -8.72 0.21
N LEU A 137 -6.08 -9.98 0.27
CA LEU A 137 -5.79 -10.98 -0.75
C LEU A 137 -6.41 -10.61 -2.12
N LEU A 138 -7.66 -10.11 -2.13
CA LEU A 138 -8.32 -9.63 -3.35
C LEU A 138 -7.64 -8.38 -3.92
N GLU A 139 -7.29 -7.41 -3.06
CA GLU A 139 -6.57 -6.20 -3.41
C GLU A 139 -5.19 -6.51 -4.04
N SER A 140 -4.51 -7.55 -3.52
CA SER A 140 -3.25 -8.08 -4.05
C SER A 140 -3.41 -8.93 -5.31
N ARG A 141 -4.64 -9.15 -5.81
CA ARG A 141 -4.95 -10.03 -6.95
C ARG A 141 -4.56 -11.50 -6.72
N LEU A 142 -4.52 -11.94 -5.48
CA LEU A 142 -4.24 -13.31 -5.08
C LEU A 142 -5.56 -14.11 -4.98
N PHE A 143 -6.31 -14.16 -6.08
CA PHE A 143 -7.67 -14.69 -6.14
C PHE A 143 -7.77 -16.14 -5.66
N ASP A 144 -6.84 -17.02 -6.03
CA ASP A 144 -6.85 -18.41 -5.58
C ASP A 144 -6.56 -18.55 -4.09
N LYS A 145 -5.64 -17.71 -3.56
CA LYS A 145 -5.40 -17.66 -2.11
C LYS A 145 -6.63 -17.13 -1.38
N ALA A 146 -7.30 -16.10 -1.91
CA ALA A 146 -8.53 -15.57 -1.33
C ALA A 146 -9.65 -16.62 -1.29
N ARG A 147 -9.82 -17.38 -2.39
CA ARG A 147 -10.80 -18.48 -2.48
C ARG A 147 -10.50 -19.56 -1.45
N SER A 148 -9.26 -19.99 -1.34
CA SER A 148 -8.80 -20.99 -0.37
C SER A 148 -8.98 -20.49 1.06
N PHE A 149 -8.62 -19.23 1.33
CA PHE A 149 -8.77 -18.59 2.63
C PHE A 149 -10.23 -18.53 3.07
N ALA A 150 -11.12 -18.06 2.20
CA ALA A 150 -12.55 -18.00 2.48
C ALA A 150 -13.16 -19.38 2.80
N LYS A 151 -12.73 -20.42 2.06
CA LYS A 151 -13.17 -21.81 2.30
C LYS A 151 -12.68 -22.35 3.66
N VAL A 152 -11.37 -22.20 3.94
CA VAL A 152 -10.75 -22.68 5.19
C VAL A 152 -11.37 -22.00 6.40
N HIS A 153 -11.61 -20.69 6.31
CA HIS A 153 -12.14 -19.90 7.41
C HIS A 153 -13.66 -19.75 7.41
N ARG A 154 -14.36 -20.42 6.47
CA ARG A 154 -15.83 -20.46 6.38
C ARG A 154 -16.46 -19.06 6.35
N LEU A 155 -15.90 -18.16 5.55
CA LEU A 155 -16.36 -16.78 5.44
C LEU A 155 -17.70 -16.75 4.67
N ALA A 156 -18.80 -16.58 5.37
CA ALA A 156 -20.14 -16.59 4.76
C ALA A 156 -20.60 -15.21 4.26
N ALA A 157 -20.07 -14.13 4.84
CA ALA A 157 -20.56 -12.76 4.60
C ALA A 157 -19.60 -11.93 3.68
N VAL A 158 -18.75 -12.60 2.90
CA VAL A 158 -17.83 -11.92 1.97
C VAL A 158 -18.31 -12.06 0.53
N GLU A 159 -17.97 -11.07 -0.30
CA GLU A 159 -18.23 -11.17 -1.74
C GLU A 159 -17.46 -12.36 -2.33
N PRO A 160 -18.12 -13.24 -3.12
CA PRO A 160 -17.43 -14.37 -3.73
C PRO A 160 -16.29 -13.94 -4.66
N VAL A 161 -15.20 -14.70 -4.67
CA VAL A 161 -14.08 -14.46 -5.60
C VAL A 161 -14.54 -14.69 -7.03
N PRO A 162 -14.45 -13.69 -7.93
CA PRO A 162 -14.85 -13.86 -9.32
C PRO A 162 -13.98 -14.88 -10.07
N ASP A 163 -14.50 -15.42 -11.16
CA ASP A 163 -13.69 -16.14 -12.13
C ASP A 163 -12.84 -15.15 -12.92
N VAL A 164 -11.54 -15.42 -13.01
CA VAL A 164 -10.59 -14.52 -13.68
C VAL A 164 -10.09 -15.18 -14.96
N VAL A 165 -10.28 -14.48 -16.08
CA VAL A 165 -9.73 -14.87 -17.39
C VAL A 165 -8.61 -13.89 -17.71
N ASP A 166 -7.40 -14.40 -17.92
CA ASP A 166 -6.26 -13.60 -18.36
C ASP A 166 -6.20 -13.56 -19.88
N ASP A 167 -6.55 -12.41 -20.45
CA ASP A 167 -6.54 -12.13 -21.88
C ASP A 167 -5.58 -10.95 -22.20
N ALA A 168 -4.57 -10.77 -21.35
CA ALA A 168 -3.57 -9.74 -21.53
C ALA A 168 -2.48 -10.20 -22.50
N VAL A 169 -2.45 -9.58 -23.69
CA VAL A 169 -1.54 -9.97 -24.79
C VAL A 169 -0.24 -9.17 -24.83
N ARG A 170 -0.14 -8.06 -24.10
CA ARG A 170 1.02 -7.13 -24.15
C ARG A 170 1.57 -6.87 -22.74
N LYS A 171 2.89 -6.60 -22.67
CA LYS A 171 3.49 -6.02 -21.46
C LYS A 171 3.04 -4.57 -21.32
N GLY A 172 2.74 -4.16 -20.11
CA GLY A 172 2.32 -2.77 -19.78
C GLY A 172 1.11 -2.74 -18.87
N PRO A 173 0.41 -1.62 -18.82
CA PRO A 173 -0.78 -1.46 -18.00
C PRO A 173 -1.84 -2.48 -18.34
N THR A 174 -2.40 -3.11 -17.33
CA THR A 174 -3.55 -4.02 -17.47
C THR A 174 -4.67 -3.64 -16.50
N MET A 175 -5.89 -3.97 -16.90
CA MET A 175 -7.10 -3.74 -16.13
C MET A 175 -7.98 -4.98 -16.10
N LEU A 176 -8.86 -5.06 -15.12
CA LEU A 176 -9.87 -6.11 -14.97
C LEU A 176 -11.22 -5.54 -15.37
N LEU A 177 -11.73 -5.98 -16.51
CA LEU A 177 -13.10 -5.69 -16.94
C LEU A 177 -14.08 -6.53 -16.14
N VAL A 178 -15.06 -5.89 -15.55
CA VAL A 178 -16.11 -6.56 -14.76
C VAL A 178 -17.22 -7.04 -15.69
N ARG A 179 -17.59 -8.33 -15.57
CA ARG A 179 -18.63 -8.98 -16.36
C ARG A 179 -19.55 -9.82 -15.45
N ASP A 180 -20.66 -10.24 -15.98
CA ASP A 180 -21.60 -11.17 -15.35
C ASP A 180 -22.01 -10.75 -13.93
N GLY A 181 -22.35 -9.47 -13.76
CA GLY A 181 -22.76 -8.94 -12.46
C GLY A 181 -21.66 -8.93 -11.39
N GLY A 182 -20.40 -8.95 -11.78
CA GLY A 182 -19.24 -9.00 -10.87
C GLY A 182 -18.69 -10.41 -10.64
N LYS A 183 -19.29 -11.43 -11.24
CA LYS A 183 -18.89 -12.84 -11.07
C LYS A 183 -17.71 -13.23 -11.96
N LYS A 184 -17.39 -12.42 -12.97
CA LYS A 184 -16.28 -12.67 -13.92
C LYS A 184 -15.46 -11.42 -14.12
N LEU A 185 -14.14 -11.58 -14.11
CA LEU A 185 -13.16 -10.55 -14.43
C LEU A 185 -12.36 -10.98 -15.67
N ILE A 186 -12.18 -10.06 -16.60
CA ILE A 186 -11.33 -10.29 -17.77
C ILE A 186 -10.16 -9.33 -17.68
N ARG A 187 -8.95 -9.85 -17.54
CA ARG A 187 -7.73 -9.04 -17.59
C ARG A 187 -7.42 -8.67 -19.03
N LYS A 188 -7.27 -7.39 -19.31
CA LYS A 188 -6.97 -6.83 -20.63
C LYS A 188 -5.78 -5.89 -20.56
N SER A 189 -4.91 -5.93 -21.58
CA SER A 189 -3.87 -4.92 -21.78
C SER A 189 -4.49 -3.58 -22.20
N VAL A 190 -3.86 -2.48 -21.79
CA VAL A 190 -4.20 -1.12 -22.21
C VAL A 190 -3.04 -0.55 -23.01
N ASP A 191 -3.31 -0.11 -24.25
CA ASP A 191 -2.33 0.64 -25.03
C ASP A 191 -2.49 2.13 -24.75
N LEU A 192 -1.54 2.71 -24.04
CA LEU A 192 -1.56 4.13 -23.70
C LEU A 192 -1.07 5.02 -24.85
N ARG A 193 -0.57 4.46 -25.95
CA ARG A 193 0.01 5.18 -27.09
C ARG A 193 -0.99 5.37 -28.22
N GLU A 194 -2.09 4.64 -28.19
CA GLU A 194 -3.15 4.77 -29.20
C GLU A 194 -3.92 6.07 -29.00
N GLY A 195 -3.44 7.14 -29.65
CA GLY A 195 -4.09 8.45 -29.67
C GLY A 195 -4.04 9.22 -28.35
N PRO A 196 -4.78 10.33 -28.27
CA PRO A 196 -5.01 11.05 -27.03
C PRO A 196 -5.95 10.23 -26.13
N LEU A 197 -5.54 10.04 -24.87
CA LEU A 197 -6.27 9.24 -23.89
C LEU A 197 -6.44 10.02 -22.58
N ILE A 198 -7.56 9.84 -21.93
CA ILE A 198 -7.83 10.39 -20.59
C ILE A 198 -7.97 9.23 -19.62
N VAL A 199 -7.00 9.05 -18.73
CA VAL A 199 -7.11 8.05 -17.66
C VAL A 199 -7.70 8.72 -16.44
N VAL A 200 -8.85 8.22 -15.99
CA VAL A 200 -9.57 8.78 -14.84
C VAL A 200 -9.55 7.78 -13.70
N ILE A 201 -8.84 8.15 -12.62
CA ILE A 201 -8.88 7.39 -11.37
C ILE A 201 -10.20 7.72 -10.70
N SER A 202 -11.07 6.75 -10.52
CA SER A 202 -12.46 6.94 -10.09
C SER A 202 -12.95 5.79 -9.20
N SER A 203 -14.08 6.00 -8.55
CA SER A 203 -14.77 4.96 -7.79
C SER A 203 -16.27 5.21 -7.84
N PRO A 204 -17.10 4.17 -8.01
CA PRO A 204 -18.56 4.30 -7.96
C PRO A 204 -19.07 4.78 -6.59
N LEU A 205 -18.31 4.54 -5.51
CA LEU A 205 -18.66 4.96 -4.15
C LEU A 205 -18.21 6.39 -3.82
N CYS A 206 -17.39 7.02 -4.68
CA CYS A 206 -16.87 8.36 -4.47
C CYS A 206 -17.88 9.42 -4.92
N HIS A 207 -18.50 10.16 -4.00
CA HIS A 207 -19.47 11.22 -4.34
C HIS A 207 -18.86 12.39 -5.14
N PHE A 208 -17.56 12.66 -5.00
CA PHE A 208 -16.86 13.64 -5.85
C PHE A 208 -16.76 13.15 -7.30
N CYS A 209 -16.49 11.85 -7.49
CA CYS A 209 -16.48 11.22 -8.81
C CYS A 209 -17.87 11.28 -9.46
N GLN A 210 -18.90 10.90 -8.76
CA GLN A 210 -20.28 10.97 -9.24
C GLN A 210 -20.68 12.40 -9.62
N ARG A 211 -20.24 13.41 -8.83
CA ARG A 211 -20.47 14.82 -9.17
C ARG A 211 -19.73 15.23 -10.44
N ALA A 212 -18.47 14.79 -10.60
CA ALA A 212 -17.68 15.04 -11.79
C ALA A 212 -18.38 14.48 -13.03
N ILE A 213 -18.79 13.21 -12.98
CA ILE A 213 -19.47 12.51 -14.06
C ILE A 213 -20.75 13.25 -14.44
N ARG A 214 -21.64 13.54 -13.48
CA ARG A 214 -22.88 14.28 -13.78
C ARG A 214 -22.60 15.66 -14.42
N SER A 215 -21.57 16.36 -13.94
CA SER A 215 -21.18 17.66 -14.45
C SER A 215 -20.62 17.60 -15.87
N ILE A 216 -19.86 16.56 -16.19
CA ILE A 216 -19.32 16.29 -17.53
C ILE A 216 -20.43 15.87 -18.48
N GLU A 217 -21.28 14.93 -18.08
CA GLU A 217 -22.39 14.44 -18.90
C GLU A 217 -23.42 15.52 -19.24
N SER A 218 -23.61 16.52 -18.40
CA SER A 218 -24.45 17.67 -18.66
C SER A 218 -23.81 18.71 -19.60
N ASP A 219 -22.56 18.55 -20.01
CA ASP A 219 -21.81 19.52 -20.82
C ASP A 219 -21.71 19.04 -22.27
N ALA A 220 -22.29 19.80 -23.21
CA ALA A 220 -22.36 19.40 -24.60
C ALA A 220 -21.00 19.23 -25.30
N VAL A 221 -19.95 19.90 -24.79
CA VAL A 221 -18.60 19.80 -25.36
C VAL A 221 -17.80 18.66 -24.67
N LEU A 222 -17.87 18.57 -23.34
CA LEU A 222 -17.07 17.58 -22.60
C LEU A 222 -17.60 16.16 -22.75
N ARG A 223 -18.94 16.02 -22.81
CA ARG A 223 -19.58 14.70 -22.87
C ARG A 223 -19.06 13.83 -24.02
N PRO A 224 -19.08 14.23 -25.30
CA PRO A 224 -18.57 13.39 -26.38
C PRO A 224 -17.08 13.08 -26.22
N LEU A 225 -16.26 14.08 -25.91
CA LEU A 225 -14.80 13.88 -25.74
C LEU A 225 -14.46 12.89 -24.62
N MET A 226 -15.18 12.95 -23.49
CA MET A 226 -14.96 12.01 -22.40
C MET A 226 -15.47 10.61 -22.74
N ARG A 227 -16.57 10.47 -23.46
CA ARG A 227 -17.09 9.16 -23.89
C ARG A 227 -16.15 8.45 -24.85
N ASP A 228 -15.52 9.19 -25.74
CA ASP A 228 -14.68 8.64 -26.81
C ASP A 228 -13.24 8.39 -26.34
N HIS A 229 -12.74 9.15 -25.35
CA HIS A 229 -11.33 9.14 -24.98
C HIS A 229 -11.04 8.83 -23.51
N ALA A 230 -12.05 8.69 -22.64
CA ALA A 230 -11.80 8.43 -21.23
C ALA A 230 -11.82 6.94 -20.86
N LEU A 231 -10.79 6.52 -20.18
CA LEU A 231 -10.69 5.23 -19.50
C LEU A 231 -10.89 5.44 -17.99
N TRP A 232 -12.00 4.96 -17.48
CA TRP A 232 -12.33 5.05 -16.05
C TRP A 232 -11.80 3.83 -15.31
N ILE A 233 -10.89 4.04 -14.36
CA ILE A 233 -10.28 2.96 -13.61
C ILE A 233 -10.44 3.12 -12.10
N VAL A 234 -10.72 1.99 -11.45
CA VAL A 234 -10.84 1.87 -10.00
C VAL A 234 -9.49 1.45 -9.43
N PRO A 235 -8.95 2.18 -8.43
CA PRO A 235 -7.71 1.79 -7.77
C PRO A 235 -7.80 0.37 -7.19
N PRO A 236 -6.69 -0.38 -7.12
CA PRO A 236 -6.71 -1.73 -6.55
C PRO A 236 -6.85 -1.75 -5.02
N ASP A 237 -6.52 -0.64 -4.38
CA ASP A 237 -6.45 -0.41 -2.93
C ASP A 237 -7.76 0.07 -2.29
N GLN A 238 -8.83 0.11 -3.06
CA GLN A 238 -10.13 0.50 -2.54
C GLN A 238 -11.04 -0.72 -2.46
N SER A 239 -11.66 -0.88 -1.31
CA SER A 239 -12.66 -1.93 -1.05
C SER A 239 -13.95 -1.67 -1.84
N ASN A 240 -13.81 -1.57 -3.15
CA ASN A 240 -14.97 -1.52 -4.05
C ASN A 240 -15.39 -2.95 -4.39
N PRO A 241 -16.58 -3.40 -3.96
CA PRO A 241 -17.08 -4.70 -4.35
C PRO A 241 -17.21 -4.82 -5.88
N PHE A 242 -16.92 -5.99 -6.43
CA PHE A 242 -17.06 -6.24 -7.87
C PHE A 242 -18.50 -6.06 -8.33
N ALA A 243 -19.46 -6.48 -7.51
CA ALA A 243 -20.88 -6.28 -7.76
C ALA A 243 -21.28 -4.79 -7.81
N THR A 244 -20.63 -3.93 -7.00
CA THR A 244 -20.87 -2.49 -7.02
C THR A 244 -20.40 -1.87 -8.33
N VAL A 245 -19.20 -2.24 -8.81
CA VAL A 245 -18.69 -1.78 -10.10
C VAL A 245 -19.55 -2.35 -11.25
N ALA A 246 -19.98 -3.59 -11.18
CA ALA A 246 -20.90 -4.17 -12.16
C ALA A 246 -22.22 -3.41 -12.24
N THR A 247 -22.79 -3.06 -11.08
CA THR A 247 -24.02 -2.26 -11.01
C THR A 247 -23.82 -0.87 -11.60
N TRP A 248 -22.69 -0.22 -11.25
CA TRP A 248 -22.32 1.06 -11.87
C TRP A 248 -22.25 0.95 -13.39
N ASN A 249 -21.54 -0.03 -13.91
CA ASN A 249 -21.34 -0.21 -15.35
C ASN A 249 -22.64 -0.45 -16.13
N ARG A 250 -23.61 -1.12 -15.50
CA ARG A 250 -24.93 -1.32 -16.07
C ARG A 250 -25.74 -0.01 -16.14
N LEU A 251 -25.59 0.85 -15.13
CA LEU A 251 -26.31 2.13 -15.04
C LEU A 251 -25.62 3.26 -15.83
N HIS A 252 -24.32 3.14 -16.08
CA HIS A 252 -23.46 4.14 -16.73
C HIS A 252 -22.67 3.50 -17.89
N PRO A 253 -23.34 3.18 -19.01
CA PRO A 253 -22.72 2.45 -20.12
C PRO A 253 -21.57 3.20 -20.81
N HIS A 254 -21.52 4.53 -20.67
CA HIS A 254 -20.47 5.37 -21.25
C HIS A 254 -19.31 5.67 -20.28
N GLU A 255 -19.51 5.50 -18.97
CA GLU A 255 -18.51 5.70 -17.92
C GLU A 255 -18.25 4.38 -17.17
N GLN A 256 -18.14 3.28 -17.94
CA GLN A 256 -17.82 1.97 -17.37
C GLN A 256 -16.46 2.00 -16.71
N MET A 257 -16.40 1.46 -15.50
CA MET A 257 -15.19 1.38 -14.73
C MET A 257 -14.58 -0.03 -14.80
N ALA A 258 -13.26 -0.10 -14.85
CA ALA A 258 -12.50 -1.32 -14.73
C ALA A 258 -11.51 -1.22 -13.55
N PHE A 259 -11.20 -2.32 -12.88
CA PHE A 259 -10.19 -2.28 -11.84
C PHE A 259 -8.79 -2.24 -12.44
N VAL A 260 -7.90 -1.46 -11.87
CA VAL A 260 -6.46 -1.59 -12.10
C VAL A 260 -6.02 -3.00 -11.66
N TYR A 261 -5.23 -3.69 -12.48
CA TYR A 261 -4.71 -5.00 -12.05
C TYR A 261 -3.63 -4.82 -10.98
N ARG A 262 -2.56 -4.05 -11.28
CA ARG A 262 -1.50 -3.69 -10.33
C ARG A 262 -1.05 -2.25 -10.53
N ARG A 263 -0.77 -1.53 -9.44
CA ARG A 263 -0.31 -0.12 -9.48
C ARG A 263 1.01 0.04 -10.23
N GLU A 264 1.90 -0.95 -10.12
CA GLU A 264 3.24 -0.93 -10.72
C GLU A 264 3.19 -0.92 -12.24
N GLU A 265 2.12 -1.47 -12.82
CA GLU A 265 1.90 -1.47 -14.27
C GLU A 265 1.51 -0.09 -14.84
N TRP A 266 1.16 0.87 -13.96
CA TRP A 266 0.71 2.22 -14.33
C TRP A 266 1.69 3.29 -13.87
N PRO A 267 2.95 3.32 -14.40
CA PRO A 267 4.02 4.19 -13.89
C PRO A 267 3.70 5.68 -13.99
N MET A 268 2.84 6.09 -14.92
CA MET A 268 2.42 7.49 -15.07
C MET A 268 1.39 7.93 -14.03
N VAL A 269 0.73 7.01 -13.32
CA VAL A 269 -0.19 7.34 -12.25
C VAL A 269 0.59 7.55 -10.96
N GLU A 270 0.81 8.81 -10.61
CA GLU A 270 1.53 9.19 -9.38
C GLU A 270 0.62 9.16 -8.17
N ARG A 271 -0.69 9.36 -8.37
CA ARG A 271 -1.69 9.55 -7.33
C ARG A 271 -2.91 8.68 -7.59
N TRP A 272 -3.36 8.02 -6.54
CA TRP A 272 -4.48 7.07 -6.59
C TRP A 272 -5.73 7.57 -5.87
N GLU A 273 -5.75 8.86 -5.42
CA GLU A 273 -6.99 9.47 -4.92
C GLU A 273 -8.05 9.62 -6.03
N THR A 274 -9.30 9.75 -5.64
CA THR A 274 -10.44 9.84 -6.56
C THR A 274 -11.23 11.14 -6.39
N PRO A 275 -11.57 11.86 -7.48
CA PRO A 275 -11.16 11.64 -8.87
C PRO A 275 -9.83 12.33 -9.20
N VAL A 276 -9.01 11.69 -10.04
CA VAL A 276 -7.88 12.35 -10.72
C VAL A 276 -7.97 12.04 -12.21
N PHE A 277 -7.80 13.05 -13.04
CA PHE A 277 -7.81 12.95 -14.48
C PHE A 277 -6.38 13.14 -15.00
N TYR A 278 -5.85 12.17 -15.70
CA TYR A 278 -4.57 12.21 -16.39
C TYR A 278 -4.83 12.32 -17.89
N PHE A 279 -4.36 13.38 -18.53
CA PHE A 279 -4.47 13.60 -19.96
C PHE A 279 -3.17 13.19 -20.63
N LEU A 280 -3.25 12.23 -21.55
CA LEU A 280 -2.11 11.65 -22.23
C LEU A 280 -2.10 12.03 -23.71
N LYS A 281 -0.89 12.24 -24.22
CA LYS A 281 -0.58 12.37 -25.65
C LYS A 281 0.58 11.45 -25.95
N ASN A 282 0.40 10.52 -26.89
CA ASN A 282 1.43 9.53 -27.27
C ASN A 282 1.99 8.75 -26.05
N GLY A 283 1.13 8.41 -25.08
CA GLY A 283 1.52 7.68 -23.87
C GLY A 283 2.14 8.52 -22.74
N HIS A 284 2.33 9.83 -22.95
CA HIS A 284 2.91 10.75 -21.96
C HIS A 284 1.86 11.65 -21.33
N VAL A 285 1.89 11.80 -20.02
CA VAL A 285 1.01 12.73 -19.30
C VAL A 285 1.40 14.16 -19.64
N VAL A 286 0.46 14.90 -20.26
CA VAL A 286 0.64 16.33 -20.62
C VAL A 286 -0.10 17.25 -19.66
N SER A 287 -1.09 16.74 -18.93
CA SER A 287 -1.82 17.51 -17.92
C SER A 287 -2.49 16.59 -16.92
N LYS A 288 -2.80 17.13 -15.72
CA LYS A 288 -3.58 16.43 -14.70
C LYS A 288 -4.50 17.40 -13.97
N VAL A 289 -5.71 16.91 -13.65
CA VAL A 289 -6.73 17.64 -12.88
C VAL A 289 -7.13 16.78 -11.68
N ARG A 290 -7.06 17.35 -10.46
CA ARG A 290 -7.29 16.62 -9.19
C ARG A 290 -8.55 17.09 -8.51
N GLY A 291 -9.32 16.12 -8.02
CA GLY A 291 -10.53 16.38 -7.24
C GLY A 291 -11.64 17.03 -8.04
N TRP A 292 -12.81 17.18 -7.41
CA TRP A 292 -13.96 17.86 -8.01
C TRP A 292 -14.68 18.69 -6.93
N PRO A 293 -14.30 19.97 -6.72
CA PRO A 293 -14.96 20.85 -5.77
C PRO A 293 -16.41 21.17 -6.19
N ARG A 294 -17.17 21.86 -5.35
CA ARG A 294 -18.56 22.26 -5.67
C ARG A 294 -18.65 23.13 -6.93
N ALA A 295 -17.69 24.01 -7.13
CA ALA A 295 -17.60 24.87 -8.32
C ALA A 295 -17.29 24.10 -9.62
N GLY A 296 -16.88 22.82 -9.50
CA GLY A 296 -16.44 22.00 -10.63
C GLY A 296 -15.06 22.39 -11.15
N ARG A 297 -14.61 21.69 -12.20
CA ARG A 297 -13.31 21.93 -12.86
C ARG A 297 -13.41 21.87 -14.40
N LYS A 298 -14.56 22.23 -14.95
CA LYS A 298 -14.79 22.15 -16.42
C LYS A 298 -13.76 22.95 -17.21
N ALA A 299 -13.40 24.14 -16.76
CA ALA A 299 -12.42 24.99 -17.44
C ALA A 299 -11.02 24.33 -17.47
N GLU A 300 -10.61 23.69 -16.36
CA GLU A 300 -9.34 22.95 -16.28
C GLU A 300 -9.36 21.72 -17.19
N ILE A 301 -10.47 20.97 -17.21
CA ILE A 301 -10.65 19.83 -18.12
C ILE A 301 -10.53 20.28 -19.59
N ARG A 302 -11.23 21.34 -19.99
CA ARG A 302 -11.14 21.87 -21.37
C ARG A 302 -9.72 22.30 -21.75
N ARG A 303 -9.00 22.95 -20.82
CA ARG A 303 -7.58 23.30 -21.04
C ARG A 303 -6.73 22.06 -21.24
N SER A 304 -6.92 21.04 -20.41
CA SER A 304 -6.16 19.80 -20.45
C SER A 304 -6.45 18.99 -21.72
N LEU A 305 -7.70 18.99 -22.20
CA LEU A 305 -8.08 18.38 -23.47
C LEU A 305 -7.32 19.01 -24.65
N ARG A 306 -7.24 20.35 -24.71
CA ARG A 306 -6.45 21.02 -25.75
C ARG A 306 -4.98 20.65 -25.72
N LEU A 307 -4.37 20.53 -24.53
CA LEU A 307 -2.97 20.08 -24.38
C LEU A 307 -2.77 18.65 -24.89
N ALA A 308 -3.76 17.79 -24.70
CA ALA A 308 -3.75 16.43 -25.23
C ALA A 308 -4.03 16.35 -26.74
N GLY A 309 -4.47 17.45 -27.38
CA GLY A 309 -4.83 17.48 -28.78
C GLY A 309 -6.28 17.12 -29.05
N LEU A 310 -7.14 17.22 -28.05
CA LEU A 310 -8.60 17.05 -28.12
C LEU A 310 -9.26 18.43 -28.07
N THR A 311 -9.91 18.83 -29.15
CA THR A 311 -10.59 20.13 -29.28
C THR A 311 -12.05 19.94 -29.61
#